data_a1b711f63b4bac112321bdd46e35b4ca
#
_entry.id   a1b711f63b4bac112321bdd46e35b4ca
#
_cell.length_a   1.000
_cell.length_b   1.000
_cell.length_c   1.000
_cell.angle_alpha   90.00
_cell.angle_beta   90.00
_cell.angle_gamma   90.00
#
_symmetry.space_group_name_H-M   'P 1'
#
loop_
_entity.id
_entity.type
_entity.pdbx_description
1 polymer ?
#
loop_
_entity_poly.entity_id
_entity_poly.type
_entity_poly.pdbx_seq_one_letter_code
_entity_poly.pdbx_strand_id
1 'polypeptide(L)'
;MKIDITLPTGLNEIPLLRYQKFIEMKEKSNDEEFIAQKTIQIFCGIELKEVMQIRLKDLNELIKHFTDIFSQRPGLIRHFKIGEHSFGFIPNLENISFGEYIDIEHNMQNWNTYHKAMAVMYRPIKEQYKDKYSIVDYEPNPDMQELMKFAPLDVALSASFFLSNLGIELLKATTSFLRKEMKMIMDSASTQKELNLPETGDGIVQSINVLEEMLPDLMRLQNLDLLNVSPISRSRKKKTKLKIEN
;
A
#
# COMPACT_ATOMS: atom_id res chain seq x y z
N MET A 1 4.02 37.52 7.76
CA MET A 1 4.53 36.53 8.71
C MET A 1 5.31 35.51 7.90
N LYS A 2 6.57 35.22 8.23
CA LYS A 2 7.29 34.08 7.64
C LYS A 2 6.94 32.86 8.46
N ILE A 3 6.44 31.81 7.82
CA ILE A 3 6.21 30.49 8.42
C ILE A 3 7.35 29.61 7.92
N ASP A 4 8.20 29.13 8.83
CA ASP A 4 9.24 28.20 8.51
C ASP A 4 8.65 26.78 8.56
N ILE A 5 8.57 26.12 7.40
CA ILE A 5 7.98 24.78 7.25
C ILE A 5 9.11 23.81 6.97
N THR A 6 9.26 22.78 7.81
CA THR A 6 10.14 21.66 7.51
C THR A 6 9.42 20.68 6.62
N LEU A 7 9.92 20.49 5.40
CA LEU A 7 9.35 19.58 4.40
C LEU A 7 10.10 18.25 4.42
N PRO A 8 9.37 17.11 4.45
CA PRO A 8 9.99 15.83 4.16
C PRO A 8 10.59 15.83 2.75
N THR A 9 11.80 15.34 2.60
CA THR A 9 12.50 15.24 1.31
C THR A 9 12.23 13.92 0.60
N GLY A 10 11.71 12.92 1.35
CA GLY A 10 11.36 11.60 0.84
C GLY A 10 10.39 10.87 1.75
N LEU A 11 9.92 9.72 1.29
CA LEU A 11 9.00 8.84 2.03
C LEU A 11 9.62 8.33 3.34
N ASN A 12 10.94 8.21 3.41
CA ASN A 12 11.68 7.77 4.60
C ASN A 12 11.57 8.73 5.80
N GLU A 13 11.24 10.00 5.56
CA GLU A 13 11.06 11.01 6.60
C GLU A 13 9.60 11.12 7.08
N ILE A 14 8.69 10.38 6.45
CA ILE A 14 7.27 10.36 6.78
C ILE A 14 6.97 9.10 7.60
N PRO A 15 6.57 9.21 8.89
CA PRO A 15 6.13 8.05 9.66
C PRO A 15 4.81 7.49 9.10
N LEU A 16 4.66 6.16 9.13
CA LEU A 16 3.44 5.45 8.70
C LEU A 16 2.18 6.04 9.37
N LEU A 17 2.25 6.43 10.65
CA LEU A 17 1.17 7.09 11.38
C LEU A 17 0.62 8.33 10.66
N ARG A 18 1.49 9.14 10.03
CA ARG A 18 1.02 10.32 9.28
C ARG A 18 0.22 9.93 8.06
N TYR A 19 0.67 8.89 7.36
CA TYR A 19 -0.06 8.36 6.21
C TYR A 19 -1.40 7.74 6.63
N GLN A 20 -1.45 7.02 7.73
CA GLN A 20 -2.70 6.48 8.28
C GLN A 20 -3.70 7.59 8.61
N LYS A 21 -3.26 8.66 9.28
CA LYS A 21 -4.10 9.84 9.55
C LYS A 21 -4.60 10.52 8.26
N PHE A 22 -3.76 10.55 7.23
CA PHE A 22 -4.14 11.08 5.93
C PHE A 22 -5.23 10.24 5.27
N ILE A 23 -5.09 8.91 5.25
CA ILE A 23 -6.10 8.00 4.70
C ILE A 23 -7.43 8.11 5.47
N GLU A 24 -7.38 8.07 6.80
CA GLU A 24 -8.58 8.22 7.64
C GLU A 24 -9.32 9.55 7.37
N MET A 25 -8.58 10.63 7.19
CA MET A 25 -9.15 11.94 6.85
C MET A 25 -9.78 11.92 5.46
N LYS A 26 -9.11 11.32 4.48
CA LYS A 26 -9.57 11.24 3.09
C LYS A 26 -10.84 10.41 2.94
N GLU A 27 -11.00 9.34 3.72
CA GLU A 27 -12.21 8.53 3.75
C GLU A 27 -13.45 9.32 4.26
N LYS A 28 -13.22 10.37 5.06
CA LYS A 28 -14.28 11.19 5.67
C LYS A 28 -14.69 12.42 4.84
N SER A 29 -13.95 12.77 3.79
CA SER A 29 -14.20 13.98 3.01
C SER A 29 -13.84 13.81 1.54
N ASN A 30 -14.69 14.35 0.67
CA ASN A 30 -14.44 14.47 -0.78
C ASN A 30 -14.15 15.92 -1.20
N ASP A 31 -14.01 16.86 -0.27
CA ASP A 31 -13.69 18.25 -0.54
C ASP A 31 -12.21 18.39 -0.87
N GLU A 32 -11.89 18.68 -2.13
CA GLU A 32 -10.53 18.78 -2.63
C GLU A 32 -9.73 19.89 -1.93
N GLU A 33 -10.36 21.03 -1.61
CA GLU A 33 -9.68 22.13 -0.91
C GLU A 33 -9.35 21.73 0.52
N PHE A 34 -10.29 21.09 1.21
CA PHE A 34 -10.09 20.57 2.55
C PHE A 34 -9.00 19.49 2.58
N ILE A 35 -9.03 18.54 1.63
CA ILE A 35 -8.03 17.45 1.52
C ILE A 35 -6.65 18.06 1.29
N ALA A 36 -6.50 19.04 0.39
CA ALA A 36 -5.23 19.70 0.11
C ALA A 36 -4.66 20.40 1.35
N GLN A 37 -5.49 21.14 2.09
CA GLN A 37 -5.09 21.81 3.34
C GLN A 37 -4.66 20.79 4.40
N LYS A 38 -5.44 19.72 4.58
CA LYS A 38 -5.13 18.66 5.54
C LYS A 38 -3.89 17.86 5.17
N THR A 39 -3.62 17.67 3.90
CA THR A 39 -2.37 17.05 3.42
C THR A 39 -1.16 17.83 3.94
N ILE A 40 -1.14 19.15 3.75
CA ILE A 40 -0.05 20.00 4.24
C ILE A 40 0.02 19.95 5.77
N GLN A 41 -1.13 20.07 6.46
CA GLN A 41 -1.17 20.01 7.92
C GLN A 41 -0.54 18.71 8.44
N ILE A 42 -0.93 17.57 7.87
CA ILE A 42 -0.52 16.24 8.37
C ILE A 42 0.96 15.98 8.07
N PHE A 43 1.40 16.23 6.84
CA PHE A 43 2.76 15.86 6.43
C PHE A 43 3.83 16.90 6.86
N CYS A 44 3.48 18.18 6.94
CA CYS A 44 4.38 19.21 7.48
C CYS A 44 4.33 19.33 9.01
N GLY A 45 3.25 18.82 9.66
CA GLY A 45 3.11 18.91 11.12
C GLY A 45 2.82 20.32 11.62
N ILE A 46 2.21 21.20 10.79
CA ILE A 46 1.82 22.56 11.14
C ILE A 46 0.33 22.64 11.48
N GLU A 47 -0.09 23.72 12.15
CA GLU A 47 -1.50 23.90 12.48
C GLU A 47 -2.32 24.35 11.27
N LEU A 48 -3.62 23.99 11.23
CA LEU A 48 -4.50 24.37 10.11
C LEU A 48 -4.57 25.90 9.92
N LYS A 49 -4.54 26.69 11.00
CA LYS A 49 -4.52 28.15 10.92
C LYS A 49 -3.27 28.68 10.18
N GLU A 50 -2.14 27.98 10.27
CA GLU A 50 -0.90 28.31 9.56
C GLU A 50 -1.02 27.96 8.09
N VAL A 51 -1.59 26.78 7.76
CA VAL A 51 -1.88 26.38 6.38
C VAL A 51 -2.75 27.42 5.67
N MET A 52 -3.77 27.98 6.36
CA MET A 52 -4.67 29.01 5.82
C MET A 52 -3.97 30.34 5.51
N GLN A 53 -2.77 30.58 6.04
CA GLN A 53 -1.97 31.77 5.76
C GLN A 53 -0.99 31.58 4.59
N ILE A 54 -0.82 30.34 4.11
CA ILE A 54 0.04 30.03 2.95
C ILE A 54 -0.61 30.60 1.69
N ARG A 55 0.19 31.25 0.84
CA ARG A 55 -0.32 31.72 -0.46
C ARG A 55 -0.70 30.54 -1.33
N LEU A 56 -1.77 30.66 -2.09
CA LEU A 56 -2.28 29.59 -2.95
C LEU A 56 -1.21 29.00 -3.90
N LYS A 57 -0.31 29.86 -4.42
CA LYS A 57 0.78 29.42 -5.27
C LYS A 57 1.73 28.49 -4.48
N ASP A 58 2.14 28.90 -3.31
CA ASP A 58 3.08 28.13 -2.47
C ASP A 58 2.42 26.82 -1.99
N LEU A 59 1.13 26.85 -1.65
CA LEU A 59 0.38 25.66 -1.29
C LEU A 59 0.33 24.64 -2.45
N ASN A 60 0.11 25.11 -3.68
CA ASN A 60 0.12 24.23 -4.86
C ASN A 60 1.54 23.66 -5.15
N GLU A 61 2.59 24.41 -4.87
CA GLU A 61 3.97 23.92 -4.96
C GLU A 61 4.23 22.81 -3.91
N LEU A 62 3.71 22.96 -2.69
CA LEU A 62 3.77 21.93 -1.65
C LEU A 62 2.99 20.66 -2.05
N ILE A 63 1.78 20.81 -2.59
CA ILE A 63 1.01 19.65 -3.10
C ILE A 63 1.77 18.92 -4.19
N LYS A 64 2.36 19.66 -5.13
CA LYS A 64 3.18 19.06 -6.19
C LYS A 64 4.38 18.30 -5.59
N HIS A 65 5.10 18.90 -4.65
CA HIS A 65 6.20 18.26 -3.95
C HIS A 65 5.81 16.93 -3.31
N PHE A 66 4.68 16.89 -2.59
CA PHE A 66 4.18 15.63 -2.03
C PHE A 66 3.75 14.64 -3.13
N THR A 67 3.11 15.10 -4.21
CA THR A 67 2.78 14.22 -5.33
C THR A 67 4.03 13.55 -5.91
N ASP A 68 5.12 14.29 -6.08
CA ASP A 68 6.39 13.77 -6.57
C ASP A 68 6.99 12.74 -5.60
N ILE A 69 6.98 12.99 -4.29
CA ILE A 69 7.43 12.05 -3.26
C ILE A 69 6.59 10.76 -3.27
N PHE A 70 5.27 10.88 -3.30
CA PHE A 70 4.35 9.73 -3.28
C PHE A 70 4.27 8.97 -4.61
N SER A 71 4.84 9.50 -5.69
CA SER A 71 5.00 8.77 -6.95
C SER A 71 6.09 7.70 -6.91
N GLN A 72 6.96 7.74 -5.90
CA GLN A 72 8.06 6.78 -5.74
C GLN A 72 7.52 5.37 -5.49
N ARG A 73 8.22 4.39 -6.03
CA ARG A 73 7.93 2.96 -5.87
C ARG A 73 9.19 2.24 -5.38
N PRO A 74 9.47 2.31 -4.08
CA PRO A 74 10.68 1.69 -3.52
C PRO A 74 10.61 0.17 -3.67
N GLY A 75 11.75 -0.45 -4.03
CA GLY A 75 11.95 -1.89 -3.89
C GLY A 75 11.99 -2.29 -2.42
N LEU A 76 11.84 -3.60 -2.11
CA LEU A 76 11.79 -4.08 -0.74
C LEU A 76 12.98 -3.60 0.12
N ILE A 77 12.69 -2.84 1.14
CA ILE A 77 13.64 -2.41 2.16
C ILE A 77 13.64 -3.47 3.27
N ARG A 78 14.72 -4.25 3.34
CA ARG A 78 14.80 -5.39 4.25
C ARG A 78 15.12 -5.02 5.69
N HIS A 79 15.76 -3.87 5.92
CA HIS A 79 16.20 -3.43 7.23
C HIS A 79 15.89 -1.95 7.45
N PHE A 80 15.48 -1.60 8.65
CA PHE A 80 15.33 -0.22 9.07
C PHE A 80 15.47 -0.10 10.58
N LYS A 81 15.46 1.14 11.09
CA LYS A 81 15.57 1.42 12.53
C LYS A 81 14.42 2.32 12.99
N ILE A 82 13.95 2.07 14.20
CA ILE A 82 13.12 3.00 14.96
C ILE A 82 13.84 3.26 16.28
N GLY A 83 14.39 4.46 16.48
CA GLY A 83 15.25 4.77 17.61
C GLY A 83 16.47 3.82 17.66
N GLU A 84 16.67 3.16 18.78
CA GLU A 84 17.76 2.20 19.01
C GLU A 84 17.48 0.81 18.41
N HIS A 85 16.23 0.51 18.02
CA HIS A 85 15.84 -0.83 17.60
C HIS A 85 16.04 -1.02 16.08
N SER A 86 16.72 -2.11 15.72
CA SER A 86 16.88 -2.54 14.32
C SER A 86 15.88 -3.63 13.98
N PHE A 87 15.17 -3.47 12.87
CA PHE A 87 14.16 -4.40 12.39
C PHE A 87 14.57 -5.01 11.05
N GLY A 88 14.25 -6.30 10.88
CA GLY A 88 14.46 -7.02 9.63
C GLY A 88 13.16 -7.64 9.12
N PHE A 89 13.00 -7.61 7.79
CA PHE A 89 11.89 -8.31 7.12
C PHE A 89 12.04 -9.82 7.28
N ILE A 90 10.95 -10.58 7.28
CA ILE A 90 10.95 -12.04 7.32
C ILE A 90 11.96 -12.57 6.28
N PRO A 91 13.02 -13.30 6.69
CA PRO A 91 14.08 -13.73 5.77
C PRO A 91 13.61 -14.72 4.72
N ASN A 92 12.66 -15.59 5.07
CA ASN A 92 12.09 -16.61 4.20
C ASN A 92 10.57 -16.71 4.40
N LEU A 93 9.81 -16.30 3.39
CA LEU A 93 8.34 -16.34 3.41
C LEU A 93 7.77 -17.76 3.31
N GLU A 94 8.54 -18.73 2.84
CA GLU A 94 8.08 -20.13 2.77
C GLU A 94 7.94 -20.77 4.16
N ASN A 95 8.62 -20.21 5.16
CA ASN A 95 8.65 -20.73 6.53
C ASN A 95 7.77 -19.95 7.50
N ILE A 96 6.86 -19.09 7.00
CA ILE A 96 5.93 -18.38 7.89
C ILE A 96 4.95 -19.36 8.53
N SER A 97 4.67 -19.13 9.81
CA SER A 97 3.65 -19.89 10.54
C SER A 97 2.24 -19.53 10.07
N PHE A 98 1.27 -20.38 10.32
CA PHE A 98 -0.13 -20.11 10.03
C PHE A 98 -0.64 -18.85 10.76
N GLY A 99 -0.20 -18.62 11.99
CA GLY A 99 -0.53 -17.41 12.76
C GLY A 99 0.00 -16.13 12.09
N GLU A 100 1.28 -16.14 11.66
CA GLU A 100 1.87 -15.03 10.90
C GLU A 100 1.09 -14.74 9.61
N TYR A 101 0.74 -15.78 8.87
CA TYR A 101 -0.04 -15.64 7.64
C TYR A 101 -1.39 -14.95 7.89
N ILE A 102 -2.18 -15.46 8.86
CA ILE A 102 -3.49 -14.89 9.20
C ILE A 102 -3.38 -13.42 9.62
N ASP A 103 -2.40 -13.10 10.47
CA ASP A 103 -2.24 -11.74 10.98
C ASP A 103 -1.74 -10.77 9.89
N ILE A 104 -0.90 -11.22 8.97
CA ILE A 104 -0.53 -10.42 7.79
C ILE A 104 -1.76 -10.20 6.91
N GLU A 105 -2.46 -11.26 6.50
CA GLU A 105 -3.61 -11.18 5.60
C GLU A 105 -4.70 -10.25 6.14
N HIS A 106 -5.05 -10.42 7.41
CA HIS A 106 -6.10 -9.61 8.05
C HIS A 106 -5.76 -8.12 8.12
N ASN A 107 -4.50 -7.79 8.40
CA ASN A 107 -4.10 -6.42 8.69
C ASN A 107 -3.52 -5.66 7.49
N MET A 108 -3.13 -6.33 6.41
CA MET A 108 -2.53 -5.66 5.25
C MET A 108 -3.54 -5.03 4.29
N GLN A 109 -4.82 -5.42 4.37
CA GLN A 109 -5.87 -4.96 3.47
C GLN A 109 -6.31 -3.51 3.75
N ASN A 110 -6.07 -3.02 4.96
CA ASN A 110 -6.47 -1.68 5.39
C ASN A 110 -5.27 -0.90 5.94
N TRP A 111 -5.00 0.27 5.39
CA TRP A 111 -3.92 1.13 5.85
C TRP A 111 -4.04 1.50 7.33
N ASN A 112 -5.26 1.61 7.88
CA ASN A 112 -5.46 1.92 9.31
C ASN A 112 -4.96 0.82 10.24
N THR A 113 -4.89 -0.43 9.78
CA THR A 113 -4.36 -1.58 10.53
C THR A 113 -2.99 -2.04 10.03
N TYR A 114 -2.47 -1.45 8.94
CA TYR A 114 -1.25 -1.91 8.27
C TYR A 114 -0.01 -1.96 9.18
N HIS A 115 0.08 -1.10 10.19
CA HIS A 115 1.13 -1.14 11.20
C HIS A 115 1.18 -2.49 11.97
N LYS A 116 0.04 -3.18 12.12
CA LYS A 116 -0.01 -4.51 12.72
C LYS A 116 0.58 -5.57 11.79
N ALA A 117 0.27 -5.52 10.50
CA ALA A 117 0.94 -6.38 9.52
C ALA A 117 2.45 -6.10 9.46
N MET A 118 2.87 -4.83 9.57
CA MET A 118 4.28 -4.46 9.66
C MET A 118 4.98 -5.11 10.87
N ALA A 119 4.32 -5.19 12.02
CA ALA A 119 4.88 -5.83 13.23
C ALA A 119 5.07 -7.36 13.07
N VAL A 120 4.33 -7.99 12.18
CA VAL A 120 4.52 -9.40 11.82
C VAL A 120 5.68 -9.55 10.84
N MET A 121 5.67 -8.73 9.77
CA MET A 121 6.65 -8.81 8.68
C MET A 121 8.04 -8.34 9.08
N TYR A 122 8.13 -7.34 9.96
CA TYR A 122 9.37 -6.77 10.43
C TYR A 122 9.51 -6.97 11.93
N ARG A 123 10.51 -7.71 12.31
CA ARG A 123 10.78 -8.04 13.72
C ARG A 123 12.18 -7.61 14.12
N PRO A 124 12.44 -7.41 15.42
CA PRO A 124 13.77 -7.08 15.89
C PRO A 124 14.80 -8.10 15.40
N ILE A 125 15.93 -7.59 14.91
CA ILE A 125 17.04 -8.43 14.48
C ILE A 125 17.71 -9.00 15.73
N LYS A 126 17.82 -10.34 15.81
CA LYS A 126 18.45 -11.07 16.90
C LYS A 126 19.94 -11.21 16.66
N GLU A 127 20.32 -11.61 15.46
CA GLU A 127 21.70 -11.80 15.04
C GLU A 127 21.86 -11.34 13.58
N GLN A 128 23.00 -10.74 13.28
CA GLN A 128 23.34 -10.34 11.91
C GLN A 128 24.79 -10.68 11.62
N TYR A 129 25.01 -11.37 10.51
CA TYR A 129 26.34 -11.66 9.98
C TYR A 129 26.38 -11.36 8.48
N LYS A 130 27.09 -10.32 8.10
CA LYS A 130 27.13 -9.78 6.73
C LYS A 130 25.70 -9.48 6.24
N ASP A 131 25.29 -10.11 5.12
CA ASP A 131 23.98 -9.93 4.50
C ASP A 131 22.90 -10.88 5.06
N LYS A 132 23.29 -11.80 5.96
CA LYS A 132 22.35 -12.74 6.60
C LYS A 132 21.98 -12.23 8.00
N TYR A 133 20.76 -12.39 8.36
CA TYR A 133 20.23 -12.04 9.68
C TYR A 133 19.15 -13.01 10.12
N SER A 134 18.97 -13.11 11.42
CA SER A 134 17.81 -13.75 12.06
C SER A 134 16.98 -12.70 12.78
N ILE A 135 15.69 -12.94 12.86
CA ILE A 135 14.74 -12.09 13.57
C ILE A 135 14.18 -12.85 14.76
N VAL A 136 13.63 -12.12 15.72
CA VAL A 136 12.95 -12.70 16.88
C VAL A 136 11.73 -13.51 16.39
N ASP A 137 11.44 -14.63 17.07
CA ASP A 137 10.27 -15.45 16.78
C ASP A 137 8.99 -14.65 16.90
N TYR A 138 7.97 -15.05 16.13
CA TYR A 138 6.71 -14.34 16.13
C TYR A 138 5.92 -14.59 17.40
N GLU A 139 5.62 -13.50 18.09
CA GLU A 139 4.66 -13.45 19.20
C GLU A 139 3.78 -12.19 19.01
N PRO A 140 2.44 -12.30 19.07
CA PRO A 140 1.56 -11.13 19.03
C PRO A 140 1.91 -10.16 20.15
N ASN A 141 2.38 -8.96 19.81
CA ASN A 141 2.83 -7.96 20.76
C ASN A 141 2.21 -6.60 20.44
N PRO A 142 1.23 -6.10 21.22
CA PRO A 142 0.59 -4.81 21.02
C PRO A 142 1.58 -3.63 21.03
N ASP A 143 2.61 -3.66 21.86
CA ASP A 143 3.58 -2.57 21.94
C ASP A 143 4.42 -2.47 20.66
N MET A 144 4.78 -3.64 20.09
CA MET A 144 5.45 -3.70 18.79
C MET A 144 4.55 -3.20 17.66
N GLN A 145 3.25 -3.52 17.70
CA GLN A 145 2.29 -3.01 16.72
C GLN A 145 2.21 -1.49 16.79
N GLU A 146 2.11 -0.90 17.97
CA GLU A 146 2.09 0.55 18.15
C GLU A 146 3.41 1.21 17.72
N LEU A 147 4.55 0.58 18.02
CA LEU A 147 5.86 1.06 17.59
C LEU A 147 5.98 1.14 16.07
N MET A 148 5.40 0.17 15.32
CA MET A 148 5.41 0.16 13.86
C MET A 148 4.67 1.33 13.21
N LYS A 149 3.85 2.07 13.93
CA LYS A 149 3.28 3.34 13.45
C LYS A 149 4.36 4.40 13.17
N PHE A 150 5.52 4.27 13.78
CA PHE A 150 6.67 5.16 13.58
C PHE A 150 7.65 4.64 12.52
N ALA A 151 7.36 3.49 11.90
CA ALA A 151 8.17 3.00 10.78
C ALA A 151 8.15 4.02 9.63
N PRO A 152 9.28 4.20 8.91
CA PRO A 152 9.34 5.01 7.71
C PRO A 152 8.33 4.53 6.65
N LEU A 153 7.67 5.47 5.99
CA LEU A 153 6.62 5.14 5.02
C LEU A 153 7.17 4.39 3.79
N ASP A 154 8.40 4.68 3.37
CA ASP A 154 9.07 3.96 2.29
C ASP A 154 9.21 2.47 2.60
N VAL A 155 9.51 2.11 3.86
CA VAL A 155 9.58 0.71 4.32
C VAL A 155 8.21 0.05 4.20
N ALA A 156 7.15 0.71 4.70
CA ALA A 156 5.79 0.19 4.64
C ALA A 156 5.32 0.00 3.19
N LEU A 157 5.53 0.98 2.33
CA LEU A 157 5.19 0.91 0.92
C LEU A 157 6.02 -0.13 0.16
N SER A 158 7.32 -0.25 0.48
CA SER A 158 8.19 -1.25 -0.14
C SER A 158 7.72 -2.68 0.10
N ALA A 159 7.28 -2.98 1.34
CA ALA A 159 6.70 -4.27 1.69
C ALA A 159 5.38 -4.52 0.96
N SER A 160 4.49 -3.53 0.92
CA SER A 160 3.22 -3.61 0.21
C SER A 160 3.41 -3.90 -1.29
N PHE A 161 4.30 -3.15 -1.95
CA PHE A 161 4.61 -3.36 -3.37
C PHE A 161 5.27 -4.72 -3.63
N PHE A 162 6.20 -5.12 -2.76
CA PHE A 162 6.86 -6.43 -2.87
C PHE A 162 5.84 -7.58 -2.78
N LEU A 163 4.96 -7.57 -1.78
CA LEU A 163 3.94 -8.62 -1.62
C LEU A 163 2.93 -8.62 -2.77
N SER A 164 2.52 -7.43 -3.24
CA SER A 164 1.65 -7.31 -4.41
C SER A 164 2.31 -7.88 -5.67
N ASN A 165 3.59 -7.58 -5.92
CA ASN A 165 4.36 -8.14 -7.03
C ASN A 165 4.46 -9.67 -6.94
N LEU A 166 4.79 -10.18 -5.75
CA LEU A 166 4.87 -11.62 -5.49
C LEU A 166 3.53 -12.30 -5.77
N GLY A 167 2.43 -11.71 -5.31
CA GLY A 167 1.07 -12.20 -5.58
C GLY A 167 0.76 -12.26 -7.08
N ILE A 168 1.10 -11.20 -7.83
CA ILE A 168 0.91 -11.14 -9.29
C ILE A 168 1.73 -12.23 -10.00
N GLU A 169 2.99 -12.41 -9.60
CA GLU A 169 3.87 -13.43 -10.19
C GLU A 169 3.32 -14.86 -9.93
N LEU A 170 2.89 -15.12 -8.70
CA LEU A 170 2.29 -16.41 -8.33
C LEU A 170 0.99 -16.67 -9.10
N LEU A 171 0.10 -15.69 -9.20
CA LEU A 171 -1.13 -15.83 -9.99
C LEU A 171 -0.85 -16.13 -11.45
N LYS A 172 0.07 -15.40 -12.08
CA LYS A 172 0.46 -15.63 -13.47
C LYS A 172 1.08 -17.01 -13.67
N ALA A 173 1.97 -17.43 -12.79
CA ALA A 173 2.61 -18.74 -12.84
C ALA A 173 1.59 -19.87 -12.67
N THR A 174 0.70 -19.77 -11.68
CA THR A 174 -0.36 -20.76 -11.41
C THR A 174 -1.33 -20.86 -12.57
N THR A 175 -1.81 -19.73 -13.11
CA THR A 175 -2.70 -19.69 -14.27
C THR A 175 -2.05 -20.33 -15.50
N SER A 176 -0.78 -20.03 -15.75
CA SER A 176 -0.02 -20.63 -16.87
C SER A 176 0.15 -22.13 -16.71
N PHE A 177 0.44 -22.59 -15.49
CA PHE A 177 0.55 -24.01 -15.17
C PHE A 177 -0.79 -24.74 -15.41
N LEU A 178 -1.89 -24.23 -14.84
CA LEU A 178 -3.23 -24.83 -15.00
C LEU A 178 -3.67 -24.88 -16.47
N ARG A 179 -3.39 -23.86 -17.26
CA ARG A 179 -3.68 -23.88 -18.71
C ARG A 179 -2.89 -24.96 -19.46
N LYS A 180 -1.62 -25.14 -19.08
CA LYS A 180 -0.79 -26.20 -19.67
C LYS A 180 -1.31 -27.59 -19.32
N GLU A 181 -1.66 -27.84 -18.06
CA GLU A 181 -2.25 -29.08 -17.59
C GLU A 181 -3.58 -29.38 -18.32
N MET A 182 -4.47 -28.37 -18.40
CA MET A 182 -5.74 -28.50 -19.14
C MET A 182 -5.49 -28.90 -20.61
N LYS A 183 -4.51 -28.27 -21.28
CA LYS A 183 -4.17 -28.61 -22.67
C LYS A 183 -3.69 -30.05 -22.79
N MET A 184 -2.83 -30.51 -21.89
CA MET A 184 -2.35 -31.90 -21.90
C MET A 184 -3.48 -32.91 -21.69
N ILE A 185 -4.45 -32.62 -20.81
CA ILE A 185 -5.65 -33.44 -20.59
C ILE A 185 -6.51 -33.48 -21.86
N MET A 186 -6.76 -32.33 -22.49
CA MET A 186 -7.54 -32.26 -23.74
C MET A 186 -6.86 -33.00 -24.89
N ASP A 187 -5.55 -32.84 -25.05
CA ASP A 187 -4.78 -33.55 -26.10
C ASP A 187 -4.78 -35.08 -25.87
N SER A 188 -4.71 -35.52 -24.61
CA SER A 188 -4.79 -36.94 -24.24
C SER A 188 -6.20 -37.52 -24.45
N ALA A 189 -7.25 -36.76 -24.16
CA ALA A 189 -8.64 -37.15 -24.33
C ALA A 189 -9.03 -37.29 -25.83
N SER A 190 -8.45 -36.44 -26.68
CA SER A 190 -8.67 -36.53 -28.13
C SER A 190 -8.08 -37.81 -28.76
N THR A 191 -7.14 -38.45 -28.08
CA THR A 191 -6.49 -39.69 -28.50
C THR A 191 -7.21 -40.97 -27.99
N GLN A 192 -8.00 -40.83 -26.90
CA GLN A 192 -8.80 -41.95 -26.33
C GLN A 192 -10.29 -41.60 -26.33
N LYS A 193 -11.03 -42.20 -27.22
CA LYS A 193 -12.46 -41.98 -27.52
C LYS A 193 -13.45 -42.40 -26.41
N GLU A 194 -13.01 -42.75 -25.20
CA GLU A 194 -13.84 -43.31 -24.13
C GLU A 194 -13.48 -42.81 -22.71
N LEU A 195 -13.36 -41.52 -22.49
CA LEU A 195 -13.39 -41.03 -21.12
C LEU A 195 -14.47 -39.93 -21.01
N ASN A 196 -15.50 -40.22 -20.20
CA ASN A 196 -16.45 -39.21 -19.74
C ASN A 196 -15.69 -38.10 -18.99
N LEU A 197 -15.38 -37.02 -19.67
CA LEU A 197 -14.62 -35.86 -19.17
C LEU A 197 -15.46 -34.59 -18.93
N PRO A 198 -16.69 -34.63 -18.40
CA PRO A 198 -17.36 -33.36 -18.07
C PRO A 198 -16.93 -32.76 -16.72
N GLU A 199 -16.55 -33.58 -15.73
CA GLU A 199 -16.42 -33.02 -14.34
C GLU A 199 -15.03 -32.50 -13.96
N THR A 200 -13.96 -33.00 -14.56
CA THR A 200 -12.58 -32.60 -14.16
C THR A 200 -12.11 -31.34 -14.88
N GLY A 201 -12.57 -31.08 -16.09
CA GLY A 201 -12.21 -29.90 -16.87
C GLY A 201 -12.87 -28.60 -16.37
N ASP A 202 -14.12 -28.66 -15.92
CA ASP A 202 -14.88 -27.51 -15.45
C ASP A 202 -14.27 -26.89 -14.19
N GLY A 203 -13.76 -27.68 -13.26
CA GLY A 203 -13.10 -27.18 -12.04
C GLY A 203 -11.80 -26.42 -12.33
N ILE A 204 -11.01 -26.88 -13.31
CA ILE A 204 -9.76 -26.19 -13.69
C ILE A 204 -10.09 -24.87 -14.39
N VAL A 205 -11.09 -24.85 -15.30
CA VAL A 205 -11.53 -23.61 -15.96
C VAL A 205 -12.04 -22.59 -14.97
N GLN A 206 -12.87 -23.01 -14.00
CA GLN A 206 -13.34 -22.13 -12.93
C GLN A 206 -12.18 -21.57 -12.10
N SER A 207 -11.21 -22.39 -11.73
CA SER A 207 -10.03 -21.95 -10.99
C SER A 207 -9.21 -20.92 -11.77
N ILE A 208 -9.01 -21.12 -13.07
CA ILE A 208 -8.33 -20.18 -13.95
C ILE A 208 -9.08 -18.84 -13.97
N ASN A 209 -10.40 -18.85 -14.15
CA ASN A 209 -11.21 -17.63 -14.20
C ASN A 209 -11.14 -16.85 -12.89
N VAL A 210 -11.25 -17.50 -11.73
CA VAL A 210 -11.12 -16.86 -10.41
C VAL A 210 -9.74 -16.22 -10.26
N LEU A 211 -8.67 -16.91 -10.62
CA LEU A 211 -7.31 -16.36 -10.55
C LEU A 211 -7.13 -15.16 -11.48
N GLU A 212 -7.72 -15.19 -12.67
CA GLU A 212 -7.67 -14.08 -13.63
C GLU A 212 -8.49 -12.87 -13.18
N GLU A 213 -9.59 -13.07 -12.48
CA GLU A 213 -10.40 -12.01 -11.87
C GLU A 213 -9.67 -11.30 -10.72
N MET A 214 -8.79 -11.98 -10.00
CA MET A 214 -7.98 -11.37 -8.92
C MET A 214 -6.82 -10.51 -9.44
N LEU A 215 -6.32 -10.79 -10.64
CA LEU A 215 -5.13 -10.12 -11.19
C LEU A 215 -5.28 -8.60 -11.36
N PRO A 216 -6.40 -8.06 -11.91
CA PRO A 216 -6.61 -6.62 -12.03
C PRO A 216 -6.57 -5.89 -10.69
N ASP A 217 -7.11 -6.46 -9.62
CA ASP A 217 -7.13 -5.84 -8.30
C ASP A 217 -5.72 -5.71 -7.70
N LEU A 218 -4.90 -6.76 -7.83
CA LEU A 218 -3.49 -6.70 -7.42
C LEU A 218 -2.68 -5.71 -8.27
N MET A 219 -2.91 -5.67 -9.59
CA MET A 219 -2.26 -4.69 -10.48
C MET A 219 -2.70 -3.26 -10.17
N ARG A 220 -3.95 -3.06 -9.75
CA ARG A 220 -4.47 -1.76 -9.34
C ARG A 220 -3.74 -1.24 -8.10
N LEU A 221 -3.42 -2.09 -7.14
CA LEU A 221 -2.65 -1.71 -5.94
C LEU A 221 -1.29 -1.11 -6.28
N GLN A 222 -0.63 -1.59 -7.34
CA GLN A 222 0.66 -1.05 -7.79
C GLN A 222 0.56 0.33 -8.44
N ASN A 223 -0.56 0.60 -9.11
CA ASN A 223 -0.80 1.81 -9.88
C ASN A 223 -1.63 2.86 -9.12
N LEU A 224 -1.95 2.60 -7.84
CA LEU A 224 -2.69 3.57 -7.03
C LEU A 224 -1.90 4.87 -6.90
N ASP A 225 -2.58 5.98 -7.17
CA ASP A 225 -2.12 7.30 -6.71
C ASP A 225 -2.29 7.36 -5.20
N LEU A 226 -1.18 7.13 -4.48
CA LEU A 226 -1.15 7.03 -3.02
C LEU A 226 -1.58 8.32 -2.34
N LEU A 227 -1.33 9.46 -2.96
CA LEU A 227 -1.74 10.75 -2.45
C LEU A 227 -3.11 11.16 -3.03
N ASN A 228 -3.29 11.08 -4.35
CA ASN A 228 -4.48 11.46 -5.09
C ASN A 228 -5.06 12.81 -4.61
N VAL A 229 -4.24 13.83 -4.61
CA VAL A 229 -4.58 15.20 -4.24
C VAL A 229 -4.28 16.13 -5.41
N SER A 230 -5.29 16.87 -5.86
CA SER A 230 -5.15 17.81 -6.98
C SER A 230 -4.76 19.20 -6.49
N PRO A 231 -3.98 19.96 -7.27
CA PRO A 231 -3.76 21.38 -7.01
C PRO A 231 -5.07 22.16 -6.99
N ILE A 232 -5.20 23.10 -6.06
CA ILE A 232 -6.39 23.93 -5.94
C ILE A 232 -6.46 24.89 -7.13
N SER A 233 -7.52 24.80 -7.93
CA SER A 233 -7.81 25.75 -9.00
C SER A 233 -8.61 26.93 -8.45
N ARG A 234 -8.31 28.17 -8.94
CA ARG A 234 -9.18 29.32 -8.67
C ARG A 234 -10.50 29.11 -9.41
N SER A 235 -11.47 28.47 -8.76
CA SER A 235 -12.84 28.43 -9.27
C SER A 235 -13.38 29.87 -9.36
N ARG A 236 -13.55 30.40 -10.56
CA ARG A 236 -14.39 31.58 -10.77
C ARG A 236 -15.82 31.17 -10.43
N LYS A 237 -16.30 31.48 -9.21
CA LYS A 237 -17.75 31.38 -8.90
C LYS A 237 -18.50 32.13 -9.97
N LYS A 238 -19.19 31.43 -10.89
CA LYS A 238 -20.18 32.02 -11.79
C LYS A 238 -21.22 32.66 -10.90
N LYS A 239 -21.29 34.02 -10.89
CA LYS A 239 -22.37 34.75 -10.25
C LYS A 239 -23.66 34.34 -10.97
N THR A 240 -24.45 33.49 -10.35
CA THR A 240 -25.81 33.20 -10.76
C THR A 240 -26.59 34.49 -10.59
N LYS A 241 -26.90 35.22 -11.69
CA LYS A 241 -27.83 36.34 -11.67
C LYS A 241 -29.21 35.75 -11.42
N LEU A 242 -29.71 35.93 -10.20
CA LEU A 242 -31.14 35.76 -9.91
C LEU A 242 -31.89 36.85 -10.71
N LYS A 243 -32.61 36.45 -11.74
CA LYS A 243 -33.66 37.29 -12.34
C LYS A 243 -34.83 37.29 -11.37
N ILE A 244 -35.08 38.42 -10.72
CA ILE A 244 -36.34 38.69 -10.05
C ILE A 244 -37.26 39.20 -11.16
N GLU A 245 -38.26 38.43 -11.56
CA GLU A 245 -39.38 38.89 -12.33
C GLU A 245 -40.41 39.54 -11.38
N ASN A 246 -40.73 40.80 -11.64
CA ASN A 246 -41.85 41.50 -10.99
C ASN A 246 -43.19 41.10 -11.66
#